data_55c1b76ece5b74cc9deb5514e55d94fb
#
_entry.id   55c1b76ece5b74cc9deb5514e55d94fb
#
_cell.length_a   1.000
_cell.length_b   1.000
_cell.length_c   1.000
_cell.angle_alpha   90.00
_cell.angle_beta   90.00
_cell.angle_gamma   90.00
#
_symmetry.space_group_name_H-M   'P 1'
#
loop_
_entity.id
_entity.type
_entity.pdbx_description
1 polymer ?
#
loop_
_entity_poly.entity_id
_entity_poly.type
_entity_poly.pdbx_seq_one_letter_code
_entity_poly.pdbx_strand_id
1 'polypeptide(L)'
;CAGEIGHMFVSDSTGYPCGCGVSGCVESIASGLNMAKYAMERIQEGAESRILDHAGTVARIDMVAVGKALAEDDPLAIEVIERGAEYLGRMFQSLYQIFDINVFVYGGGVMKLGERFISRIIAAYRHYSQMEYRYPAQFLPAELGDNASMIGAALLVK
;
A
#
# COMPACT_ATOMS: atom_id res chain seq x y z
N CYS A 1 11.53 -17.25 -5.74
CA CYS A 1 10.47 -16.22 -5.61
C CYS A 1 9.71 -16.30 -4.27
N ALA A 2 10.24 -17.01 -3.26
CA ALA A 2 9.63 -17.03 -1.94
C ALA A 2 9.71 -15.64 -1.32
N GLY A 3 8.57 -15.13 -0.79
CA GLY A 3 8.51 -13.80 -0.18
C GLY A 3 8.12 -12.67 -1.12
N GLU A 4 7.99 -12.91 -2.42
CA GLU A 4 7.55 -11.91 -3.42
C GLU A 4 6.02 -11.68 -3.34
N ILE A 5 5.53 -11.36 -2.14
CA ILE A 5 4.10 -11.21 -1.86
C ILE A 5 3.44 -10.04 -2.62
N GLY A 6 4.21 -9.04 -3.03
CA GLY A 6 3.73 -7.97 -3.90
C GLY A 6 3.23 -8.47 -5.26
N HIS A 7 3.70 -9.65 -5.70
CA HIS A 7 3.26 -10.27 -6.95
C HIS A 7 2.10 -11.26 -6.79
N MET A 8 1.49 -11.34 -5.61
CA MET A 8 0.22 -12.07 -5.46
C MET A 8 -0.85 -11.45 -6.34
N PHE A 9 -1.51 -12.29 -7.15
CA PHE A 9 -2.64 -11.87 -7.98
C PHE A 9 -3.88 -11.64 -7.12
N VAL A 10 -4.46 -10.46 -7.22
CA VAL A 10 -5.59 -10.03 -6.38
C VAL A 10 -6.75 -9.41 -7.17
N SER A 11 -6.57 -9.18 -8.47
CA SER A 11 -7.61 -8.62 -9.33
C SER A 11 -7.34 -8.97 -10.80
N ASP A 12 -8.40 -9.29 -11.53
CA ASP A 12 -8.40 -9.52 -12.98
C ASP A 12 -8.78 -8.26 -13.79
N SER A 13 -9.30 -7.25 -13.13
CA SER A 13 -9.90 -6.06 -13.77
C SER A 13 -9.21 -4.74 -13.44
N THR A 14 -8.20 -4.74 -12.60
CA THR A 14 -7.53 -3.51 -12.18
C THR A 14 -6.03 -3.72 -11.96
N GLY A 15 -5.31 -2.62 -12.00
CA GLY A 15 -3.85 -2.59 -11.84
C GLY A 15 -3.14 -2.22 -13.13
N TYR A 16 -1.91 -1.79 -12.95
CA TYR A 16 -1.02 -1.43 -14.06
C TYR A 16 -0.17 -2.63 -14.47
N PRO A 17 0.44 -2.60 -15.66
CA PRO A 17 1.45 -3.61 -16.01
C PRO A 17 2.54 -3.67 -14.95
N CYS A 18 2.80 -4.85 -14.42
CA CYS A 18 3.84 -5.11 -13.43
C CYS A 18 5.09 -5.67 -14.09
N GLY A 19 6.26 -5.42 -13.50
CA GLY A 19 7.53 -5.99 -13.94
C GLY A 19 7.56 -7.53 -13.94
N CYS A 20 6.67 -8.19 -13.22
CA CYS A 20 6.49 -9.64 -13.28
C CYS A 20 5.78 -10.15 -14.55
N GLY A 21 5.33 -9.26 -15.44
CA GLY A 21 4.64 -9.58 -16.69
C GLY A 21 3.12 -9.73 -16.59
N VAL A 22 2.55 -9.55 -15.41
CA VAL A 22 1.11 -9.68 -15.15
C VAL A 22 0.56 -8.37 -14.60
N SER A 23 -0.66 -7.98 -15.00
CA SER A 23 -1.44 -6.94 -14.33
C SER A 23 -2.32 -7.56 -13.25
N GLY A 24 -2.68 -6.79 -12.21
CA GLY A 24 -3.59 -7.26 -11.16
C GLY A 24 -2.91 -7.93 -9.96
N CYS A 25 -1.59 -7.88 -9.87
CA CYS A 25 -0.90 -8.19 -8.62
C CYS A 25 -0.97 -7.01 -7.64
N VAL A 26 -0.73 -7.27 -6.36
CA VAL A 26 -0.76 -6.24 -5.29
C VAL A 26 0.11 -5.04 -5.64
N GLU A 27 1.34 -5.26 -6.10
CA GLU A 27 2.29 -4.20 -6.46
C GLU A 27 1.76 -3.33 -7.61
N SER A 28 1.10 -3.94 -8.60
CA SER A 28 0.53 -3.21 -9.74
C SER A 28 -0.60 -2.25 -9.35
N ILE A 29 -1.11 -2.37 -8.12
CA ILE A 29 -2.23 -1.57 -7.61
C ILE A 29 -1.78 -0.70 -6.44
N ALA A 30 -1.10 -1.29 -5.46
CA ALA A 30 -0.86 -0.72 -4.14
C ALA A 30 0.59 -0.26 -3.90
N SER A 31 1.50 -0.40 -4.88
CA SER A 31 2.81 0.26 -4.76
C SER A 31 2.66 1.78 -4.80
N GLY A 32 3.57 2.50 -4.15
CA GLY A 32 3.53 3.97 -4.13
C GLY A 32 3.55 4.57 -5.54
N LEU A 33 4.33 3.97 -6.45
CA LEU A 33 4.35 4.40 -7.86
C LEU A 33 2.98 4.27 -8.54
N ASN A 34 2.31 3.13 -8.36
CA ASN A 34 1.05 2.87 -9.02
C ASN A 34 -0.14 3.58 -8.35
N MET A 35 -0.07 3.82 -7.05
CA MET A 35 -1.03 4.70 -6.35
C MET A 35 -0.90 6.16 -6.86
N ALA A 36 0.31 6.67 -7.00
CA ALA A 36 0.54 8.00 -7.57
C ALA A 36 0.07 8.07 -9.03
N LYS A 37 0.33 7.03 -9.82
CA LYS A 37 -0.15 6.95 -11.22
C LYS A 37 -1.67 6.97 -11.29
N TYR A 38 -2.36 6.30 -10.39
CA TYR A 38 -3.81 6.37 -10.29
C TYR A 38 -4.30 7.80 -10.02
N ALA A 39 -3.65 8.51 -9.09
CA ALA A 39 -3.97 9.92 -8.84
C ALA A 39 -3.76 10.80 -10.08
N MET A 40 -2.65 10.57 -10.83
CA MET A 40 -2.39 11.28 -12.09
C MET A 40 -3.51 11.08 -13.12
N GLU A 41 -3.94 9.83 -13.32
CA GLU A 41 -5.01 9.50 -14.27
C GLU A 41 -6.33 10.15 -13.88
N ARG A 42 -6.72 10.07 -12.61
CA ARG A 42 -7.94 10.70 -12.12
C ARG A 42 -7.96 12.22 -12.34
N ILE A 43 -6.82 12.89 -12.11
CA ILE A 43 -6.69 14.32 -12.36
C ILE A 43 -6.74 14.63 -13.86
N GLN A 44 -6.13 13.80 -14.73
CA GLN A 44 -6.23 13.94 -16.17
C GLN A 44 -7.67 13.72 -16.69
N GLU A 45 -8.44 12.89 -16.02
CA GLU A 45 -9.87 12.68 -16.28
C GLU A 45 -10.77 13.81 -15.77
N GLY A 46 -10.19 14.81 -15.11
CA GLY A 46 -10.89 16.00 -14.63
C GLY A 46 -11.24 16.00 -13.15
N ALA A 47 -10.69 15.10 -12.35
CA ALA A 47 -10.86 15.18 -10.90
C ALA A 47 -10.13 16.40 -10.33
N GLU A 48 -10.85 17.22 -9.59
CA GLU A 48 -10.28 18.34 -8.83
C GLU A 48 -9.63 17.80 -7.55
N SER A 49 -8.38 18.22 -7.26
CA SER A 49 -7.66 17.75 -6.09
C SER A 49 -6.50 18.65 -5.72
N ARG A 50 -6.28 18.83 -4.43
CA ARG A 50 -5.10 19.49 -3.86
C ARG A 50 -3.79 18.73 -4.08
N ILE A 51 -3.86 17.48 -4.49
CA ILE A 51 -2.66 16.71 -4.90
C ILE A 51 -1.90 17.50 -5.98
N LEU A 52 -2.62 18.08 -6.94
CA LEU A 52 -2.00 18.87 -8.01
C LEU A 52 -1.34 20.14 -7.49
N ASP A 53 -1.94 20.82 -6.53
CA ASP A 53 -1.36 22.00 -5.88
C ASP A 53 -0.02 21.67 -5.20
N HIS A 54 0.04 20.55 -4.51
CA HIS A 54 1.24 20.08 -3.83
C HIS A 54 2.33 19.56 -4.77
N ALA A 55 1.96 18.98 -5.90
CA ALA A 55 2.87 18.46 -6.91
C ALA A 55 3.36 19.54 -7.89
N GLY A 56 2.56 20.59 -8.10
CA GLY A 56 2.77 21.66 -9.07
C GLY A 56 2.46 21.26 -10.51
N THR A 57 2.68 20.01 -10.91
CA THR A 57 2.32 19.47 -12.22
C THR A 57 1.90 18.00 -12.10
N VAL A 58 1.06 17.53 -13.03
CA VAL A 58 0.61 16.12 -13.03
C VAL A 58 1.79 15.16 -13.06
N ALA A 59 2.82 15.43 -13.87
CA ALA A 59 3.99 14.55 -14.01
C ALA A 59 4.84 14.42 -12.73
N ARG A 60 4.65 15.31 -11.74
CA ARG A 60 5.36 15.29 -10.46
C ARG A 60 4.54 14.74 -9.29
N ILE A 61 3.35 14.24 -9.56
CA ILE A 61 2.52 13.63 -8.52
C ILE A 61 3.25 12.39 -7.98
N ASP A 62 3.44 12.37 -6.69
CA ASP A 62 4.02 11.28 -5.91
C ASP A 62 3.24 11.06 -4.62
N MET A 63 3.62 10.05 -3.84
CA MET A 63 2.95 9.77 -2.57
C MET A 63 3.21 10.83 -1.48
N VAL A 64 4.18 11.72 -1.66
CA VAL A 64 4.36 12.88 -0.77
C VAL A 64 3.28 13.92 -1.02
N ALA A 65 3.00 14.23 -2.29
CA ALA A 65 1.91 15.13 -2.67
C ALA A 65 0.54 14.56 -2.24
N VAL A 66 0.32 13.26 -2.46
CA VAL A 66 -0.88 12.56 -1.99
C VAL A 66 -1.01 12.65 -0.46
N GLY A 67 0.08 12.43 0.28
CA GLY A 67 0.07 12.51 1.74
C GLY A 67 -0.24 13.91 2.29
N LYS A 68 0.25 14.97 1.63
CA LYS A 68 -0.09 16.35 1.99
C LYS A 68 -1.56 16.66 1.77
N ALA A 69 -2.09 16.31 0.60
CA ALA A 69 -3.50 16.47 0.28
C ALA A 69 -4.40 15.63 1.21
N LEU A 70 -3.95 14.42 1.56
CA LEU A 70 -4.63 13.58 2.54
C LEU A 70 -4.77 14.25 3.91
N ALA A 71 -3.73 14.96 4.37
CA ALA A 71 -3.77 15.70 5.63
C ALA A 71 -4.80 16.85 5.62
N GLU A 72 -5.22 17.27 4.43
CA GLU A 72 -6.23 18.30 4.19
C GLU A 72 -7.62 17.73 3.84
N ASP A 73 -7.80 16.42 4.07
CA ASP A 73 -9.03 15.67 3.77
C ASP A 73 -9.47 15.72 2.30
N ASP A 74 -8.49 15.80 1.39
CA ASP A 74 -8.77 15.81 -0.06
C ASP A 74 -9.46 14.50 -0.50
N PRO A 75 -10.61 14.58 -1.20
CA PRO A 75 -11.37 13.40 -1.57
C PRO A 75 -10.63 12.42 -2.46
N LEU A 76 -9.83 12.92 -3.43
CA LEU A 76 -9.06 12.06 -4.32
C LEU A 76 -7.90 11.41 -3.57
N ALA A 77 -7.23 12.12 -2.66
CA ALA A 77 -6.18 11.53 -1.84
C ALA A 77 -6.73 10.40 -0.96
N ILE A 78 -7.94 10.58 -0.41
CA ILE A 78 -8.65 9.53 0.34
C ILE A 78 -8.95 8.34 -0.58
N GLU A 79 -9.51 8.55 -1.77
CA GLU A 79 -9.80 7.50 -2.75
C GLU A 79 -8.55 6.69 -3.12
N VAL A 80 -7.43 7.37 -3.35
CA VAL A 80 -6.14 6.75 -3.70
C VAL A 80 -5.67 5.80 -2.60
N ILE A 81 -5.69 6.24 -1.34
CA ILE A 81 -5.23 5.41 -0.23
C ILE A 81 -6.20 4.29 0.11
N GLU A 82 -7.51 4.51 -0.01
CA GLU A 82 -8.53 3.48 0.21
C GLU A 82 -8.40 2.36 -0.80
N ARG A 83 -8.21 2.70 -2.08
CA ARG A 83 -7.94 1.71 -3.12
C ARG A 83 -6.69 0.88 -2.82
N GLY A 84 -5.57 1.50 -2.46
CA GLY A 84 -4.35 0.78 -2.10
C GLY A 84 -4.53 -0.10 -0.85
N ALA A 85 -5.18 0.44 0.18
CA ALA A 85 -5.43 -0.25 1.44
C ALA A 85 -6.31 -1.50 1.27
N GLU A 86 -7.31 -1.43 0.39
CA GLU A 86 -8.20 -2.54 0.07
C GLU A 86 -7.42 -3.78 -0.40
N TYR A 87 -6.52 -3.62 -1.37
CA TYR A 87 -5.75 -4.73 -1.91
C TYR A 87 -4.64 -5.21 -0.97
N LEU A 88 -4.05 -4.31 -0.19
CA LEU A 88 -3.12 -4.71 0.87
C LEU A 88 -3.83 -5.50 1.98
N GLY A 89 -5.04 -5.11 2.37
CA GLY A 89 -5.84 -5.83 3.35
C GLY A 89 -6.16 -7.26 2.89
N ARG A 90 -6.56 -7.44 1.62
CA ARG A 90 -6.79 -8.77 1.02
C ARG A 90 -5.52 -9.63 1.01
N MET A 91 -4.38 -9.03 0.68
CA MET A 91 -3.09 -9.73 0.71
C MET A 91 -2.76 -10.21 2.13
N PHE A 92 -2.85 -9.34 3.13
CA PHE A 92 -2.58 -9.72 4.52
C PHE A 92 -3.52 -10.80 5.02
N GLN A 93 -4.79 -10.72 4.66
CA GLN A 93 -5.77 -11.75 4.99
C GLN A 93 -5.41 -13.11 4.37
N SER A 94 -4.98 -13.13 3.11
CA SER A 94 -4.53 -14.36 2.44
C SER A 94 -3.28 -14.94 3.12
N LEU A 95 -2.32 -14.10 3.50
CA LEU A 95 -1.12 -14.53 4.22
C LEU A 95 -1.46 -15.11 5.60
N TYR A 96 -2.39 -14.47 6.32
CA TYR A 96 -2.89 -14.98 7.59
C TYR A 96 -3.47 -16.39 7.44
N GLN A 97 -4.32 -16.61 6.44
CA GLN A 97 -4.98 -17.91 6.23
C GLN A 97 -4.04 -19.01 5.73
N ILE A 98 -3.07 -18.66 4.87
CA ILE A 98 -2.19 -19.66 4.25
C ILE A 98 -1.08 -20.07 5.23
N PHE A 99 -0.53 -19.13 5.99
CA PHE A 99 0.66 -19.35 6.82
C PHE A 99 0.38 -19.40 8.32
N ASP A 100 -0.86 -19.15 8.75
CA ASP A 100 -1.25 -19.07 10.17
C ASP A 100 -0.40 -18.05 10.96
N ILE A 101 -0.01 -16.95 10.31
CA ILE A 101 0.77 -15.87 10.92
C ILE A 101 -0.16 -14.75 11.37
N ASN A 102 0.02 -14.27 12.58
CA ASN A 102 -0.80 -13.21 13.16
C ASN A 102 -0.01 -11.96 13.56
N VAL A 103 1.25 -11.86 13.18
CA VAL A 103 2.09 -10.67 13.40
C VAL A 103 2.64 -10.20 12.06
N PHE A 104 2.27 -8.98 11.68
CA PHE A 104 2.73 -8.32 10.47
C PHE A 104 3.56 -7.10 10.85
N VAL A 105 4.84 -7.11 10.48
CA VAL A 105 5.72 -5.95 10.64
C VAL A 105 5.75 -5.18 9.33
N TYR A 106 5.36 -3.90 9.37
CA TYR A 106 5.29 -3.07 8.18
C TYR A 106 6.33 -1.95 8.18
N GLY A 107 6.79 -1.58 6.99
CA GLY A 107 7.74 -0.49 6.78
C GLY A 107 7.77 -0.05 5.32
N GLY A 108 8.67 0.89 5.02
CA GLY A 108 8.84 1.43 3.68
C GLY A 108 8.13 2.78 3.46
N GLY A 109 8.39 3.37 2.29
CA GLY A 109 8.03 4.75 2.00
C GLY A 109 6.54 5.07 2.07
N VAL A 110 5.68 4.17 1.58
CA VAL A 110 4.22 4.39 1.56
C VAL A 110 3.64 4.36 2.98
N MET A 111 4.24 3.61 3.89
CA MET A 111 3.79 3.55 5.29
C MET A 111 4.01 4.86 6.05
N LYS A 112 4.80 5.80 5.50
CA LYS A 112 4.94 7.17 6.01
C LYS A 112 3.66 8.01 5.90
N LEU A 113 2.64 7.53 5.17
CA LEU A 113 1.28 8.10 5.22
C LEU A 113 0.63 7.95 6.61
N GLY A 114 1.23 7.12 7.47
CA GLY A 114 0.87 6.99 8.89
C GLY A 114 -0.46 6.30 9.14
N GLU A 115 -1.03 6.61 10.30
CA GLU A 115 -2.22 5.94 10.83
C GLU A 115 -3.42 6.01 9.87
N ARG A 116 -3.56 7.07 9.13
CA ARG A 116 -4.66 7.22 8.16
C ARG A 116 -4.64 6.14 7.05
N PHE A 117 -3.48 5.63 6.69
CA PHE A 117 -3.35 4.55 5.72
C PHE A 117 -3.39 3.19 6.41
N ILE A 118 -2.66 3.03 7.51
CA ILE A 118 -2.56 1.77 8.25
C ILE A 118 -3.93 1.31 8.78
N SER A 119 -4.72 2.22 9.36
CA SER A 119 -6.06 1.90 9.84
C SER A 119 -6.98 1.39 8.74
N ARG A 120 -6.87 1.92 7.52
CA ARG A 120 -7.63 1.44 6.36
C ARG A 120 -7.19 0.05 5.90
N ILE A 121 -5.89 -0.22 5.91
CA ILE A 121 -5.36 -1.56 5.61
C ILE A 121 -5.90 -2.58 6.62
N ILE A 122 -5.85 -2.23 7.91
CA ILE A 122 -6.37 -3.09 8.99
C ILE A 122 -7.89 -3.28 8.84
N ALA A 123 -8.63 -2.24 8.52
CA ALA A 123 -10.07 -2.34 8.29
C ALA A 123 -10.39 -3.26 7.11
N ALA A 124 -9.69 -3.13 5.99
CA ALA A 124 -9.83 -4.01 4.84
C ALA A 124 -9.45 -5.46 5.17
N TYR A 125 -8.33 -5.67 5.88
CA TYR A 125 -7.95 -6.99 6.40
C TYR A 125 -9.09 -7.63 7.22
N ARG A 126 -9.64 -6.89 8.19
CA ARG A 126 -10.73 -7.37 9.06
C ARG A 126 -12.02 -7.64 8.29
N HIS A 127 -12.32 -6.86 7.28
CA HIS A 127 -13.49 -7.08 6.44
C HIS A 127 -13.46 -8.47 5.77
N TYR A 128 -12.28 -8.94 5.35
CA TYR A 128 -12.10 -10.24 4.71
C TYR A 128 -11.72 -11.36 5.68
N SER A 129 -11.35 -11.05 6.92
CA SER A 129 -10.88 -12.03 7.90
C SER A 129 -12.01 -12.51 8.81
N GLN A 130 -12.57 -13.69 8.49
CA GLN A 130 -13.62 -14.30 9.29
C GLN A 130 -13.09 -15.03 10.57
N MET A 131 -11.79 -15.29 10.64
CA MET A 131 -11.16 -16.09 11.71
C MET A 131 -10.40 -15.26 12.73
N GLU A 132 -10.32 -13.93 12.55
CA GLU A 132 -9.55 -13.02 13.41
C GLU A 132 -9.98 -13.05 14.89
N TYR A 133 -11.22 -13.43 15.18
CA TYR A 133 -11.72 -13.53 16.55
C TYR A 133 -10.97 -14.58 17.42
N ARG A 134 -10.33 -15.56 16.79
CA ARG A 134 -9.55 -16.61 17.51
C ARG A 134 -8.13 -16.17 17.79
N TYR A 135 -7.48 -15.54 16.81
CA TYR A 135 -6.08 -15.12 16.86
C TYR A 135 -5.97 -13.75 16.20
N PRO A 136 -6.24 -12.66 16.94
CA PRO A 136 -6.20 -11.32 16.40
C PRO A 136 -4.85 -11.00 15.76
N ALA A 137 -4.85 -10.46 14.54
CA ALA A 137 -3.63 -10.03 13.90
C ALA A 137 -3.12 -8.75 14.54
N GLN A 138 -1.80 -8.66 14.65
CA GLN A 138 -1.07 -7.49 15.12
C GLN A 138 -0.32 -6.87 13.92
N PHE A 139 -0.47 -5.57 13.75
CA PHE A 139 0.23 -4.79 12.76
C PHE A 139 1.19 -3.84 13.47
N LEU A 140 2.49 -4.09 13.32
CA LEU A 140 3.54 -3.39 14.06
C LEU A 140 4.44 -2.61 13.10
N PRO A 141 4.79 -1.36 13.40
CA PRO A 141 5.78 -0.65 12.61
C PRO A 141 7.17 -1.25 12.78
N ALA A 142 7.96 -1.27 11.70
CA ALA A 142 9.35 -1.70 11.75
C ALA A 142 10.18 -0.71 12.58
N GLU A 143 10.83 -1.18 13.64
CA GLU A 143 11.64 -0.35 14.55
C GLU A 143 12.86 0.28 13.86
N LEU A 144 13.46 -0.42 12.90
CA LEU A 144 14.64 0.05 12.18
C LEU A 144 14.32 1.06 11.06
N GLY A 145 13.05 1.31 10.77
CA GLY A 145 12.58 2.26 9.77
C GLY A 145 13.25 2.09 8.41
N ASP A 146 13.74 3.18 7.82
CA ASP A 146 14.39 3.18 6.49
C ASP A 146 15.73 2.43 6.47
N ASN A 147 16.33 2.16 7.63
CA ASN A 147 17.61 1.48 7.75
C ASN A 147 17.48 -0.07 7.79
N ALA A 148 16.25 -0.60 7.85
CA ALA A 148 16.03 -2.03 8.02
C ALA A 148 16.74 -2.89 6.97
N SER A 149 16.62 -2.54 5.69
CA SER A 149 17.25 -3.29 4.59
C SER A 149 18.78 -3.22 4.64
N MET A 150 19.34 -2.06 4.95
CA MET A 150 20.80 -1.87 5.04
C MET A 150 21.39 -2.64 6.22
N ILE A 151 20.75 -2.57 7.38
CA ILE A 151 21.16 -3.31 8.59
C ILE A 151 21.04 -4.82 8.35
N GLY A 152 19.92 -5.25 7.75
CA GLY A 152 19.71 -6.66 7.40
C GLY A 152 20.78 -7.19 6.45
N ALA A 153 21.12 -6.42 5.40
CA ALA A 153 22.19 -6.79 4.48
C ALA A 153 23.56 -6.87 5.18
N ALA A 154 23.87 -5.91 6.06
CA ALA A 154 25.14 -5.91 6.81
C ALA A 154 25.27 -7.13 7.73
N LEU A 155 24.17 -7.62 8.31
CA LEU A 155 24.17 -8.80 9.18
C LEU A 155 24.38 -10.12 8.41
N LEU A 156 24.19 -10.14 7.09
CA LEU A 156 24.43 -11.32 6.25
C LEU A 156 25.91 -11.46 5.86
N VAL A 157 26.71 -10.39 6.01
CA VAL A 157 28.15 -10.41 5.73
C VAL A 157 28.86 -10.91 6.99
N LYS A 158 29.34 -12.15 6.94
CA LYS A 158 30.17 -12.76 7.97
C LYS A 158 31.65 -12.59 7.64
#